data_c5aac67e86e443c94b8674a93272cd99
#
_entry.id   c5aac67e86e443c94b8674a93272cd99
#
_cell.length_a   1.000
_cell.length_b   1.000
_cell.length_c   1.000
_cell.angle_alpha   90.00
_cell.angle_beta   90.00
_cell.angle_gamma   90.00
#
_symmetry.space_group_name_H-M   'P 1'
#
loop_
_entity.id
_entity.type
_entity.pdbx_description
1 polymer ?
#
loop_
_entity_poly.entity_id
_entity_poly.type
_entity_poly.pdbx_seq_one_letter_code
_entity_poly.pdbx_strand_id
1 'polypeptide(L)'
;MAAPRITDARFHLIAKALADPRRYDLLRRIGQAGDTLSCEAIRTGCCEVTAATVSHHMKELETAGLVASTREGKFVTYCLRRDILEAYLARMAQI
;
A
#
# COMPACT_ATOMS: atom_id res chain seq x y z
N MET A 1 11.66 -18.30 9.44
CA MET A 1 11.72 -17.98 8.01
C MET A 1 12.26 -16.58 7.82
N ALA A 2 13.24 -16.43 6.95
CA ALA A 2 13.77 -15.10 6.67
C ALA A 2 12.72 -14.26 5.91
N ALA A 3 12.62 -12.98 6.24
CA ALA A 3 11.79 -12.06 5.48
C ALA A 3 12.29 -11.98 4.03
N PRO A 4 11.42 -11.79 3.04
CA PRO A 4 11.86 -11.64 1.66
C PRO A 4 12.78 -10.41 1.54
N ARG A 5 13.78 -10.53 0.69
CA ARG A 5 14.69 -9.42 0.45
C ARG A 5 14.09 -8.53 -0.63
N ILE A 6 14.22 -7.23 -0.42
CA ILE A 6 13.83 -6.25 -1.43
C ILE A 6 15.09 -5.64 -2.05
N THR A 7 15.00 -5.28 -3.33
CA THR A 7 16.10 -4.61 -4.02
C THR A 7 16.23 -3.16 -3.54
N ASP A 8 17.39 -2.55 -3.81
CA ASP A 8 17.58 -1.13 -3.52
C ASP A 8 16.53 -0.27 -4.23
N ALA A 9 16.23 -0.61 -5.49
CA ALA A 9 15.21 0.11 -6.25
C ALA A 9 13.84 0.02 -5.57
N ARG A 10 13.46 -1.18 -5.10
CA ARG A 10 12.21 -1.38 -4.37
C ARG A 10 12.19 -0.59 -3.06
N PHE A 11 13.29 -0.63 -2.33
CA PHE A 11 13.43 0.11 -1.08
C PHE A 11 13.16 1.60 -1.29
N HIS A 12 13.74 2.19 -2.33
CA HIS A 12 13.55 3.61 -2.62
C HIS A 12 12.15 3.93 -3.12
N LEU A 13 11.53 3.02 -3.89
CA LEU A 13 10.13 3.20 -4.32
C LEU A 13 9.18 3.21 -3.12
N ILE A 14 9.42 2.33 -2.14
CA ILE A 14 8.62 2.30 -0.91
C ILE A 14 8.80 3.60 -0.13
N ALA A 15 10.03 4.04 0.06
CA ALA A 15 10.30 5.29 0.78
C ALA A 15 9.60 6.47 0.11
N LYS A 16 9.65 6.53 -1.21
CA LYS A 16 8.99 7.59 -1.98
C LYS A 16 7.47 7.53 -1.84
N ALA A 17 6.90 6.33 -1.92
CA ALA A 17 5.46 6.15 -1.77
C ALA A 17 4.99 6.60 -0.38
N LEU A 18 5.72 6.24 0.68
CA LEU A 18 5.35 6.56 2.05
C LEU A 18 5.68 8.00 2.45
N ALA A 19 6.34 8.77 1.60
CA ALA A 19 6.61 10.18 1.85
C ALA A 19 5.34 11.03 1.80
N ASP A 20 4.30 10.58 1.12
CA ASP A 20 3.01 11.28 1.08
C ASP A 20 2.14 10.79 2.23
N PRO A 21 1.71 11.68 3.16
CA PRO A 21 0.92 11.26 4.32
C PRO A 21 -0.42 10.63 3.95
N ARG A 22 -0.98 10.98 2.81
CA ARG A 22 -2.25 10.38 2.36
C ARG A 22 -2.04 8.94 1.92
N ARG A 23 -0.92 8.63 1.26
CA ARG A 23 -0.58 7.25 0.89
C ARG A 23 -0.30 6.41 2.13
N TYR A 24 0.44 6.97 3.08
CA TYR A 24 0.68 6.31 4.36
C TYR A 24 -0.65 5.98 5.06
N ASP A 25 -1.57 6.94 5.09
CA ASP A 25 -2.87 6.73 5.76
C ASP A 25 -3.69 5.63 5.08
N LEU A 26 -3.69 5.59 3.74
CA LEU A 26 -4.37 4.53 3.01
C LEU A 26 -3.79 3.16 3.34
N LEU A 27 -2.46 3.05 3.37
CA LEU A 27 -1.79 1.80 3.73
C LEU A 27 -2.15 1.36 5.14
N ARG A 28 -2.14 2.31 6.09
CA ARG A 28 -2.51 2.05 7.48
C ARG A 28 -3.94 1.52 7.60
N ARG A 29 -4.86 2.12 6.85
CA ARG A 29 -6.27 1.70 6.87
C ARG A 29 -6.43 0.28 6.34
N ILE A 30 -5.73 -0.08 5.28
CA ILE A 30 -5.75 -1.45 4.75
C ILE A 30 -5.20 -2.42 5.80
N GLY A 31 -4.08 -2.08 6.42
CA GLY A 31 -3.49 -2.91 7.47
C GLY A 31 -4.39 -3.11 8.66
N GLN A 32 -5.11 -2.07 9.09
CA GLN A 32 -6.04 -2.15 10.22
C GLN A 32 -7.31 -2.91 9.89
N ALA A 33 -7.63 -3.07 8.61
CA ALA A 33 -8.80 -3.82 8.14
C ALA A 33 -8.49 -5.29 7.87
N GLY A 34 -7.41 -5.82 8.45
CA GLY A 34 -7.02 -7.20 8.24
C GLY A 34 -6.26 -7.42 6.94
N ASP A 35 -5.54 -6.41 6.48
CA ASP A 35 -4.70 -6.40 5.29
C ASP A 35 -5.46 -6.43 3.96
N THR A 36 -6.79 -6.31 4.00
CA THR A 36 -7.62 -6.30 2.78
C THR A 36 -8.72 -5.25 2.91
N LEU A 37 -8.90 -4.44 1.86
CA LEU A 37 -9.92 -3.41 1.87
C LEU A 37 -10.39 -3.14 0.43
N SER A 38 -11.70 -3.06 0.23
CA SER A 38 -12.26 -2.78 -1.09
C SER A 38 -12.04 -1.31 -1.47
N CYS A 39 -11.96 -1.03 -2.76
CA CYS A 39 -11.88 0.33 -3.28
C CYS A 39 -13.03 1.19 -2.78
N GLU A 40 -14.25 0.62 -2.74
CA GLU A 40 -15.42 1.32 -2.24
C GLU A 40 -15.27 1.72 -0.77
N ALA A 41 -14.79 0.81 0.08
CA ALA A 41 -14.58 1.08 1.49
C ALA A 41 -13.52 2.17 1.70
N ILE A 42 -12.48 2.17 0.88
CA ILE A 42 -11.46 3.22 0.91
C ILE A 42 -12.08 4.58 0.57
N ARG A 43 -12.88 4.64 -0.48
CA ARG A 43 -13.51 5.89 -0.93
C ARG A 43 -14.49 6.45 0.08
N THR A 44 -15.31 5.60 0.70
CA THR A 44 -16.29 6.05 1.69
C THR A 44 -15.68 6.54 2.98
N GLY A 45 -14.46 6.10 3.30
CA GLY A 45 -13.74 6.56 4.48
C GLY A 45 -12.90 7.80 4.26
N CYS A 46 -12.81 8.30 3.03
CA CYS A 46 -11.98 9.46 2.67
C CYS A 46 -12.87 10.58 2.15
N CYS A 47 -13.39 11.42 3.06
CA CYS A 47 -14.41 12.41 2.73
C CYS A 47 -13.95 13.59 1.87
N GLU A 48 -12.65 13.75 1.62
CA GLU A 48 -12.14 14.93 0.90
C GLU A 48 -11.37 14.58 -0.37
N VAL A 49 -11.37 13.31 -0.81
CA VAL A 49 -10.53 12.87 -1.92
C VAL A 49 -11.40 12.30 -3.02
N THR A 50 -11.15 12.71 -4.26
CA THR A 50 -11.86 12.17 -5.42
C THR A 50 -11.43 10.72 -5.67
N ALA A 51 -12.28 9.96 -6.37
CA ALA A 51 -11.97 8.60 -6.78
C ALA A 51 -10.68 8.54 -7.60
N ALA A 52 -10.45 9.54 -8.46
CA ALA A 52 -9.24 9.61 -9.28
C ALA A 52 -7.99 9.78 -8.42
N THR A 53 -8.06 10.59 -7.36
CA THR A 53 -6.94 10.80 -6.43
C THR A 53 -6.63 9.53 -5.65
N VAL A 54 -7.67 8.83 -5.16
CA VAL A 54 -7.50 7.56 -4.46
C VAL A 54 -6.84 6.54 -5.39
N SER A 55 -7.33 6.40 -6.62
CA SER A 55 -6.75 5.50 -7.61
C SER A 55 -5.28 5.80 -7.87
N HIS A 56 -4.92 7.09 -7.97
CA HIS A 56 -3.54 7.49 -8.19
C HIS A 56 -2.64 7.07 -7.01
N HIS A 57 -3.09 7.35 -5.78
CA HIS A 57 -2.33 6.96 -4.59
C HIS A 57 -2.19 5.44 -4.46
N MET A 58 -3.26 4.70 -4.76
CA MET A 58 -3.21 3.24 -4.71
C MET A 58 -2.28 2.68 -5.77
N LYS A 59 -2.25 3.29 -6.95
CA LYS A 59 -1.32 2.87 -8.01
C LYS A 59 0.14 3.08 -7.60
N GLU A 60 0.44 4.18 -6.92
CA GLU A 60 1.79 4.44 -6.41
C GLU A 60 2.20 3.39 -5.36
N LEU A 61 1.29 3.03 -4.46
CA LEU A 61 1.53 1.98 -3.47
C LEU A 61 1.72 0.62 -4.14
N GLU A 62 0.95 0.34 -5.19
CA GLU A 62 1.05 -0.90 -5.95
C GLU A 62 2.37 -0.98 -6.71
N THR A 63 2.80 0.12 -7.33
CA THR A 63 4.08 0.21 -8.03
C THR A 63 5.24 -0.03 -7.08
N ALA A 64 5.14 0.48 -5.85
CA ALA A 64 6.13 0.24 -4.81
C ALA A 64 6.13 -1.20 -4.29
N GLY A 65 5.09 -1.98 -4.60
CA GLY A 65 4.96 -3.37 -4.16
C GLY A 65 4.35 -3.53 -2.78
N LEU A 66 3.85 -2.45 -2.17
CA LEU A 66 3.25 -2.50 -0.84
C LEU A 66 1.83 -3.03 -0.84
N VAL A 67 1.13 -2.91 -1.96
CA VAL A 67 -0.22 -3.45 -2.10
C VAL A 67 -0.34 -4.19 -3.42
N ALA A 68 -1.27 -5.14 -3.47
CA ALA A 68 -1.68 -5.82 -4.70
C ALA A 68 -3.17 -5.57 -4.88
N SER A 69 -3.61 -5.43 -6.12
CA SER A 69 -5.03 -5.29 -6.41
C SER A 69 -5.58 -6.56 -7.02
N THR A 70 -6.82 -6.87 -6.66
CA THR A 70 -7.59 -7.97 -7.24
C THR A 70 -8.86 -7.39 -7.82
N ARG A 71 -9.18 -7.77 -9.04
CA ARG A 71 -10.37 -7.27 -9.73
C ARG A 71 -11.31 -8.40 -10.03
N GLU A 72 -12.58 -8.23 -9.63
CA GLU A 72 -13.68 -9.14 -9.97
C GLU A 72 -14.79 -8.30 -10.61
N GLY A 73 -14.93 -8.39 -11.93
CA GLY A 73 -15.83 -7.52 -12.66
C GLY A 73 -15.45 -6.06 -12.50
N LYS A 74 -16.34 -5.27 -11.91
CA LYS A 74 -16.08 -3.85 -11.61
C LYS A 74 -15.63 -3.61 -10.17
N PHE A 75 -15.48 -4.67 -9.39
CA PHE A 75 -15.04 -4.55 -7.99
C PHE A 75 -13.54 -4.71 -7.90
N VAL A 76 -12.89 -3.78 -7.19
CA VAL A 76 -11.45 -3.81 -6.93
C VAL A 76 -11.22 -3.91 -5.44
N THR A 77 -10.35 -4.85 -5.04
CA THR A 77 -9.95 -5.04 -3.65
C THR A 77 -8.43 -4.87 -3.57
N TYR A 78 -7.96 -4.14 -2.57
CA TYR A 78 -6.54 -3.94 -2.32
C TYR A 78 -6.11 -4.79 -1.14
N CYS A 79 -4.94 -5.42 -1.28
CA CYS A 79 -4.37 -6.28 -0.26
C CYS A 79 -2.98 -5.77 0.10
N LEU A 80 -2.73 -5.56 1.39
CA LEU A 80 -1.41 -5.18 1.88
C LEU A 80 -0.43 -6.35 1.67
N ARG A 81 0.70 -6.07 1.07
CA ARG A 81 1.81 -7.02 0.98
C ARG A 81 2.63 -6.88 2.26
N ARG A 82 2.16 -7.54 3.31
CA ARG A 82 2.80 -7.44 4.63
C ARG A 82 4.22 -7.99 4.62
N ASP A 83 4.49 -8.99 3.80
CA ASP A 83 5.84 -9.53 3.62
C ASP A 83 6.82 -8.47 3.10
N ILE A 84 6.38 -7.66 2.15
CA ILE A 84 7.20 -6.58 1.59
C ILE A 84 7.38 -5.45 2.62
N LEU A 85 6.30 -5.11 3.34
CA LEU A 85 6.38 -4.09 4.40
C LEU A 85 7.37 -4.52 5.48
N GLU A 86 7.32 -5.77 5.91
CA GLU A 86 8.22 -6.30 6.92
C GLU A 86 9.69 -6.29 6.43
N ALA A 87 9.93 -6.63 5.17
CA ALA A 87 11.26 -6.58 4.58
C ALA A 87 11.80 -5.14 4.58
N TYR A 88 10.94 -4.17 4.26
CA TYR A 88 11.30 -2.75 4.32
C TYR A 88 11.67 -2.32 5.74
N LEU A 89 10.83 -2.67 6.71
CA LEU A 89 11.06 -2.32 8.12
C LEU A 89 12.33 -2.98 8.65
N ALA A 90 12.57 -4.24 8.30
CA ALA A 90 13.77 -4.95 8.70
C ALA A 90 15.04 -4.26 8.16
N ARG A 91 14.99 -3.78 6.93
CA ARG A 91 16.10 -3.05 6.33
C ARG A 91 16.32 -1.71 7.01
N MET A 92 15.24 -0.99 7.33
CA MET A 92 15.33 0.26 8.08
C MET A 92 15.93 0.04 9.48
N ALA A 93 15.62 -1.09 10.09
CA ALA A 93 16.11 -1.41 11.43
C ALA A 93 17.61 -1.71 11.46
N GLN A 94 18.24 -1.90 10.30
CA GLN A 94 19.69 -2.12 10.19
C GLN A 94 20.51 -0.83 10.22
N ILE A 95 19.87 0.31 10.24
CA ILE A 95 20.59 1.59 10.29
C ILE A 95 21.33 1.77 11.61
#